data_d7cd21abd736e921ecd165bb96aa6c47
#
_entry.id   d7cd21abd736e921ecd165bb96aa6c47
#
_cell.length_a   1.000
_cell.length_b   1.000
_cell.length_c   1.000
_cell.angle_alpha   90.00
_cell.angle_beta   90.00
_cell.angle_gamma   90.00
#
_symmetry.space_group_name_H-M   'P 1'
#
loop_
_entity.id
_entity.type
_entity.pdbx_description
1 polymer ?
#
loop_
_entity_poly.entity_id
_entity_poly.type
_entity_poly.pdbx_seq_one_letter_code
_entity_poly.pdbx_strand_id
1 'polypeptide(L)'
;MSLKLAPSDYEIYIPLGEWIEGNIKEWLFEQRPLFKKISAPIDTVLNSLDSLFNFIPFPIILLIFVIFAYRTNGIKFAIFSFLSLLFIDLVDLWSESMTTLAMIFTAVLFCMLIGIPLGIIASRSNTFEIILRPILDIMQTIPSFVYLIPVVMLFGVGLTPGVVATIIFALPPIIRLTNLGLSLIHI
;
A
#
# COMPACT_ATOMS: atom_id res chain seq x y z
N MET A 1 -13.49 -40.47 -8.70
CA MET A 1 -13.21 -41.56 -7.69
C MET A 1 -12.77 -40.88 -6.43
N SER A 2 -13.74 -40.49 -5.57
CA SER A 2 -13.53 -39.74 -4.34
C SER A 2 -13.17 -40.72 -3.24
N LEU A 3 -11.93 -40.67 -2.75
CA LEU A 3 -11.51 -41.35 -1.53
C LEU A 3 -12.27 -40.70 -0.34
N LYS A 4 -13.34 -41.34 0.12
CA LYS A 4 -13.90 -41.11 1.45
C LYS A 4 -12.95 -41.74 2.46
N LEU A 5 -12.08 -40.92 3.07
CA LEU A 5 -11.42 -41.31 4.30
C LEU A 5 -12.49 -41.38 5.40
N ALA A 6 -12.56 -42.52 6.10
CA ALA A 6 -13.51 -42.71 7.19
C ALA A 6 -13.27 -41.67 8.28
N PRO A 7 -14.32 -41.09 8.90
CA PRO A 7 -14.17 -40.16 9.99
C PRO A 7 -13.62 -40.93 11.20
N SER A 8 -12.46 -40.51 11.68
CA SER A 8 -12.02 -40.90 13.03
C SER A 8 -12.89 -40.18 14.03
N ASP A 9 -13.57 -40.91 14.89
CA ASP A 9 -14.66 -40.48 15.78
C ASP A 9 -14.27 -39.52 16.91
N TYR A 10 -13.18 -38.75 16.80
CA TYR A 10 -12.70 -37.81 17.83
C TYR A 10 -12.07 -36.53 17.28
N GLU A 11 -12.50 -36.02 16.15
CA GLU A 11 -12.14 -34.65 15.82
C GLU A 11 -13.08 -33.67 16.52
N ILE A 12 -12.58 -33.04 17.60
CA ILE A 12 -13.23 -31.87 18.17
C ILE A 12 -13.08 -30.77 17.08
N TYR A 13 -14.04 -30.73 16.15
CA TYR A 13 -14.16 -29.69 15.17
C TYR A 13 -14.68 -28.43 15.86
N ILE A 14 -13.78 -27.49 16.18
CA ILE A 14 -14.17 -26.17 16.62
C ILE A 14 -14.37 -25.35 15.35
N PRO A 15 -15.60 -24.99 14.95
CA PRO A 15 -15.87 -24.26 13.70
C PRO A 15 -15.52 -22.76 13.83
N LEU A 16 -14.29 -22.47 14.29
CA LEU A 16 -13.80 -21.10 14.45
C LEU A 16 -13.85 -20.34 13.13
N GLY A 17 -13.54 -21.02 12.03
CA GLY A 17 -13.58 -20.40 10.70
C GLY A 17 -14.99 -19.98 10.31
N GLU A 18 -15.99 -20.83 10.48
CA GLU A 18 -17.38 -20.54 10.15
C GLU A 18 -17.98 -19.47 11.07
N TRP A 19 -17.64 -19.52 12.38
CA TRP A 19 -18.09 -18.52 13.33
C TRP A 19 -17.48 -17.13 13.06
N ILE A 20 -16.17 -17.09 12.76
CA ILE A 20 -15.45 -15.87 12.36
C ILE A 20 -16.02 -15.35 11.02
N GLU A 21 -16.22 -16.25 10.06
CA GLU A 21 -16.72 -15.87 8.74
C GLU A 21 -18.13 -15.29 8.82
N GLY A 22 -19.05 -15.88 9.56
CA GLY A 22 -20.41 -15.38 9.70
C GLY A 22 -20.48 -14.02 10.38
N ASN A 23 -19.98 -13.93 11.62
CA ASN A 23 -20.15 -12.72 12.44
C ASN A 23 -19.26 -11.54 11.97
N ILE A 24 -18.02 -11.80 11.58
CA ILE A 24 -17.11 -10.74 11.17
C ILE A 24 -17.45 -10.24 9.76
N LYS A 25 -17.87 -11.12 8.87
CA LYS A 25 -18.22 -10.77 7.49
C LYS A 25 -19.43 -9.84 7.43
N GLU A 26 -20.50 -10.15 8.17
CA GLU A 26 -21.68 -9.28 8.25
C GLU A 26 -21.33 -7.91 8.82
N TRP A 27 -20.61 -7.87 9.94
CA TRP A 27 -20.15 -6.62 10.55
C TRP A 27 -19.29 -5.78 9.58
N LEU A 28 -18.35 -6.39 8.87
CA LEU A 28 -17.51 -5.71 7.87
C LEU A 28 -18.37 -5.12 6.74
N PHE A 29 -19.38 -5.84 6.26
CA PHE A 29 -20.26 -5.33 5.20
C PHE A 29 -21.13 -4.16 5.68
N GLU A 30 -21.61 -4.15 6.92
CA GLU A 30 -22.35 -3.03 7.49
C GLU A 30 -21.49 -1.77 7.61
N GLN A 31 -20.18 -1.90 7.85
CA GLN A 31 -19.27 -0.76 7.99
C GLN A 31 -18.81 -0.19 6.63
N ARG A 32 -19.05 -0.85 5.52
CA ARG A 32 -18.65 -0.39 4.18
C ARG A 32 -19.00 1.08 3.86
N PRO A 33 -20.19 1.60 4.18
CA PRO A 33 -20.51 2.99 3.89
C PRO A 33 -19.62 3.99 4.62
N LEU A 34 -19.22 3.67 5.86
CA LEU A 34 -18.31 4.47 6.66
C LEU A 34 -16.90 4.46 6.04
N PHE A 35 -16.39 3.28 5.71
CA PHE A 35 -15.06 3.12 5.14
C PHE A 35 -14.96 3.73 3.73
N LYS A 36 -16.02 3.71 2.93
CA LYS A 36 -16.09 4.44 1.66
C LYS A 36 -15.99 5.96 1.83
N LYS A 37 -16.56 6.52 2.91
CA LYS A 37 -16.39 7.94 3.20
C LYS A 37 -14.96 8.27 3.62
N ILE A 38 -14.30 7.37 4.37
CA ILE A 38 -12.91 7.54 4.80
C ILE A 38 -11.96 7.40 3.60
N SER A 39 -12.26 6.54 2.62
CA SER A 39 -11.43 6.39 1.42
C SER A 39 -11.66 7.48 0.37
N ALA A 40 -12.72 8.27 0.45
CA ALA A 40 -13.05 9.30 -0.54
C ALA A 40 -11.87 10.27 -0.85
N PRO A 41 -11.08 10.77 0.12
CA PRO A 41 -9.89 11.57 -0.19
C PRO A 41 -8.83 10.78 -0.95
N ILE A 42 -8.64 9.50 -0.60
CA ILE A 42 -7.68 8.61 -1.29
C ILE A 42 -8.13 8.39 -2.72
N ASP A 43 -9.42 8.09 -2.93
CA ASP A 43 -10.02 7.91 -4.25
C ASP A 43 -9.87 9.16 -5.11
N THR A 44 -10.09 10.34 -4.55
CA THR A 44 -9.97 11.62 -5.26
C THR A 44 -8.54 11.86 -5.72
N VAL A 45 -7.56 11.68 -4.84
CA VAL A 45 -6.14 11.86 -5.17
C VAL A 45 -5.68 10.82 -6.18
N LEU A 46 -6.05 9.55 -5.97
CA LEU A 46 -5.71 8.45 -6.86
C LEU A 46 -6.23 8.69 -8.28
N ASN A 47 -7.52 8.98 -8.42
CA ASN A 47 -8.14 9.23 -9.73
C ASN A 47 -7.56 10.47 -10.42
N SER A 48 -7.21 11.51 -9.65
CA SER A 48 -6.59 12.72 -10.20
C SER A 48 -5.19 12.44 -10.73
N LEU A 49 -4.37 11.68 -9.98
CA LEU A 49 -3.03 11.28 -10.42
C LEU A 49 -3.06 10.28 -11.56
N ASP A 50 -3.97 9.32 -11.53
CA ASP A 50 -4.16 8.35 -12.61
C ASP A 50 -4.55 9.05 -13.91
N SER A 51 -5.51 9.95 -13.86
CA SER A 51 -5.91 10.76 -15.01
C SER A 51 -4.76 11.64 -15.52
N LEU A 52 -3.98 12.23 -14.62
CA LEU A 52 -2.84 13.07 -14.98
C LEU A 52 -1.75 12.26 -15.69
N PHE A 53 -1.35 11.12 -15.15
CA PHE A 53 -0.29 10.30 -15.72
C PHE A 53 -0.69 9.65 -17.04
N ASN A 54 -1.94 9.19 -17.16
CA ASN A 54 -2.45 8.63 -18.41
C ASN A 54 -2.73 9.72 -19.49
N PHE A 55 -2.90 10.99 -19.08
CA PHE A 55 -3.04 12.10 -20.03
C PHE A 55 -1.72 12.47 -20.70
N ILE A 56 -0.58 12.24 -20.06
CA ILE A 56 0.73 12.60 -20.61
C ILE A 56 1.14 11.56 -21.67
N PRO A 57 1.40 11.97 -22.92
CA PRO A 57 1.82 11.05 -23.97
C PRO A 57 3.13 10.33 -23.62
N PHE A 58 3.22 9.03 -23.94
CA PHE A 58 4.39 8.18 -23.72
C PHE A 58 5.74 8.84 -24.10
N PRO A 59 5.89 9.48 -25.30
CA PRO A 59 7.18 10.07 -25.68
C PRO A 59 7.67 11.15 -24.73
N ILE A 60 6.77 11.89 -24.09
CA ILE A 60 7.13 12.95 -23.14
C ILE A 60 7.71 12.35 -21.87
N ILE A 61 7.04 11.35 -21.31
CA ILE A 61 7.52 10.65 -20.11
C ILE A 61 8.84 9.95 -20.39
N LEU A 62 8.94 9.26 -21.53
CA LEU A 62 10.18 8.62 -21.98
C LEU A 62 11.34 9.62 -22.01
N LEU A 63 11.13 10.79 -22.62
CA LEU A 63 12.15 11.83 -22.74
C LEU A 63 12.59 12.35 -21.36
N ILE A 64 11.64 12.61 -20.47
CA ILE A 64 11.92 13.08 -19.10
C ILE A 64 12.81 12.07 -18.36
N PHE A 65 12.41 10.79 -18.36
CA PHE A 65 13.15 9.74 -17.66
C PHE A 65 14.54 9.51 -18.27
N VAL A 66 14.68 9.51 -19.59
CA VAL A 66 15.96 9.33 -20.27
C VAL A 66 16.92 10.50 -20.00
N ILE A 67 16.42 11.74 -20.03
CA ILE A 67 17.23 12.92 -19.68
C ILE A 67 17.66 12.85 -18.21
N PHE A 68 16.76 12.53 -17.30
CA PHE A 68 17.07 12.39 -15.88
C PHE A 68 18.12 11.28 -15.66
N ALA A 69 17.94 10.11 -16.27
CA ALA A 69 18.88 9.00 -16.22
C ALA A 69 20.28 9.39 -16.76
N TYR A 70 20.30 10.12 -17.86
CA TYR A 70 21.57 10.63 -18.44
C TYR A 70 22.29 11.59 -17.48
N ARG A 71 21.54 12.52 -16.86
CA ARG A 71 22.10 13.51 -15.93
C ARG A 71 22.63 12.91 -14.64
N THR A 72 22.03 11.83 -14.15
CA THR A 72 22.40 11.21 -12.88
C THR A 72 23.50 10.16 -13.01
N ASN A 73 23.42 9.29 -14.00
CA ASN A 73 24.29 8.11 -14.12
C ASN A 73 24.94 7.95 -15.52
N GLY A 74 24.78 8.93 -16.41
CA GLY A 74 25.42 8.94 -17.71
C GLY A 74 24.73 8.08 -18.78
N ILE A 75 25.41 7.97 -19.95
CA ILE A 75 24.81 7.43 -21.19
C ILE A 75 24.35 5.96 -21.07
N LYS A 76 25.10 5.11 -20.36
CA LYS A 76 24.77 3.69 -20.23
C LYS A 76 23.42 3.50 -19.52
N PHE A 77 23.18 4.28 -18.48
CA PHE A 77 21.94 4.24 -17.72
C PHE A 77 20.79 4.85 -18.50
N ALA A 78 21.04 5.89 -19.29
CA ALA A 78 20.05 6.47 -20.19
C ALA A 78 19.57 5.47 -21.26
N ILE A 79 20.51 4.72 -21.88
CA ILE A 79 20.17 3.67 -22.84
C ILE A 79 19.36 2.57 -22.19
N PHE A 80 19.76 2.11 -20.99
CA PHE A 80 19.01 1.12 -20.25
C PHE A 80 17.58 1.58 -19.93
N SER A 81 17.43 2.81 -19.44
CA SER A 81 16.12 3.40 -19.15
C SER A 81 15.24 3.52 -20.39
N PHE A 82 15.85 3.96 -21.52
CA PHE A 82 15.14 4.05 -22.80
C PHE A 82 14.60 2.68 -23.24
N LEU A 83 15.46 1.66 -23.25
CA LEU A 83 15.07 0.31 -23.67
C LEU A 83 14.02 -0.30 -22.73
N SER A 84 14.15 -0.08 -21.43
CA SER A 84 13.19 -0.59 -20.43
C SER A 84 11.79 0.03 -20.59
N LEU A 85 11.73 1.36 -20.76
CA LEU A 85 10.45 2.04 -20.95
C LEU A 85 9.83 1.71 -22.32
N LEU A 86 10.63 1.62 -23.35
CA LEU A 86 10.18 1.19 -24.67
C LEU A 86 9.62 -0.25 -24.63
N PHE A 87 10.25 -1.14 -23.86
CA PHE A 87 9.77 -2.50 -23.70
C PHE A 87 8.39 -2.54 -23.03
N ILE A 88 8.14 -1.70 -22.01
CA ILE A 88 6.84 -1.60 -21.34
C ILE A 88 5.74 -1.18 -22.34
N ASP A 89 6.04 -0.20 -23.19
CA ASP A 89 5.11 0.27 -24.22
C ASP A 89 4.85 -0.80 -25.29
N LEU A 90 5.91 -1.49 -25.76
CA LEU A 90 5.80 -2.57 -26.75
C LEU A 90 4.97 -3.78 -26.29
N VAL A 91 4.90 -4.02 -24.98
CA VAL A 91 4.10 -5.10 -24.37
C VAL A 91 2.67 -4.63 -24.03
N ASP A 92 2.32 -3.39 -24.40
CA ASP A 92 1.00 -2.76 -24.15
C ASP A 92 0.65 -2.65 -22.65
N LEU A 93 1.66 -2.46 -21.80
CA LEU A 93 1.50 -2.30 -20.34
C LEU A 93 1.72 -0.85 -19.87
N TRP A 94 1.67 0.12 -20.81
CA TRP A 94 1.93 1.51 -20.46
C TRP A 94 0.88 2.10 -19.51
N SER A 95 -0.40 1.90 -19.81
CA SER A 95 -1.50 2.42 -18.98
C SER A 95 -1.49 1.83 -17.56
N GLU A 96 -1.27 0.53 -17.43
CA GLU A 96 -1.17 -0.17 -16.16
C GLU A 96 0.03 0.32 -15.33
N SER A 97 1.12 0.65 -16.02
CA SER A 97 2.32 1.22 -15.38
C SER A 97 2.04 2.63 -14.84
N MET A 98 1.30 3.45 -15.58
CA MET A 98 0.90 4.79 -15.13
C MET A 98 -0.09 4.73 -13.96
N THR A 99 -1.05 3.82 -14.01
CA THR A 99 -1.98 3.56 -12.90
C THR A 99 -1.22 3.07 -11.66
N THR A 100 -0.26 2.17 -11.81
CA THR A 100 0.60 1.72 -10.71
C THR A 100 1.41 2.87 -10.11
N LEU A 101 1.94 3.74 -10.95
CA LEU A 101 2.66 4.94 -10.53
C LEU A 101 1.75 5.88 -9.72
N ALA A 102 0.51 6.10 -10.18
CA ALA A 102 -0.49 6.89 -9.46
C ALA A 102 -0.82 6.29 -8.08
N MET A 103 -0.96 4.96 -7.99
CA MET A 103 -1.17 4.26 -6.72
C MET A 103 0.00 4.48 -5.75
N ILE A 104 1.25 4.36 -6.24
CA ILE A 104 2.44 4.55 -5.42
C ILE A 104 2.53 5.99 -4.92
N PHE A 105 2.36 6.99 -5.79
CA PHE A 105 2.38 8.40 -5.39
C PHE A 105 1.28 8.73 -4.39
N THR A 106 0.07 8.21 -4.59
CA THR A 106 -1.03 8.36 -3.63
C THR A 106 -0.66 7.75 -2.28
N ALA A 107 -0.15 6.52 -2.26
CA ALA A 107 0.26 5.86 -1.02
C ALA A 107 1.36 6.64 -0.29
N VAL A 108 2.39 7.09 -1.01
CA VAL A 108 3.49 7.90 -0.45
C VAL A 108 2.97 9.20 0.16
N LEU A 109 2.09 9.91 -0.55
CA LEU A 109 1.49 11.16 -0.06
C LEU A 109 0.77 10.96 1.28
N PHE A 110 -0.11 9.95 1.36
CA PHE A 110 -0.84 9.66 2.60
C PHE A 110 0.08 9.13 3.70
N CYS A 111 1.09 8.33 3.36
CA CYS A 111 2.11 7.89 4.31
C CYS A 111 2.90 9.07 4.89
N MET A 112 3.24 10.09 4.08
CA MET A 112 3.91 11.29 4.56
C MET A 112 2.98 12.14 5.43
N LEU A 113 1.73 12.35 5.00
CA LEU A 113 0.73 13.13 5.74
C LEU A 113 0.41 12.55 7.12
N ILE A 114 0.42 11.24 7.26
CA ILE A 114 0.12 10.54 8.52
C ILE A 114 1.41 10.20 9.28
N GLY A 115 2.39 9.66 8.59
CA GLY A 115 3.60 9.09 9.19
C GLY A 115 4.54 10.15 9.76
N ILE A 116 4.73 11.28 9.05
CA ILE A 116 5.61 12.35 9.54
C ILE A 116 5.06 12.98 10.83
N PRO A 117 3.79 13.41 10.93
CA PRO A 117 3.25 13.92 12.18
C PRO A 117 3.31 12.91 13.33
N LEU A 118 2.98 11.64 13.08
CA LEU A 118 3.07 10.59 14.11
C LEU A 118 4.52 10.36 14.56
N GLY A 119 5.49 10.40 13.64
CA GLY A 119 6.91 10.31 13.95
C GLY A 119 7.40 11.49 14.77
N ILE A 120 6.94 12.71 14.49
CA ILE A 120 7.24 13.92 15.28
C ILE A 120 6.68 13.79 16.71
N ILE A 121 5.44 13.31 16.85
CA ILE A 121 4.84 13.10 18.18
C ILE A 121 5.62 12.03 18.96
N ALA A 122 5.99 10.94 18.29
CA ALA A 122 6.79 9.87 18.89
C ALA A 122 8.17 10.37 19.37
N SER A 123 8.83 11.25 18.60
CA SER A 123 10.14 11.81 19.01
C SER A 123 10.07 12.74 20.21
N ARG A 124 8.88 13.28 20.52
CA ARG A 124 8.66 14.20 21.65
C ARG A 124 8.07 13.54 22.89
N SER A 125 7.56 12.32 22.79
CA SER A 125 6.86 11.64 23.87
C SER A 125 7.26 10.17 23.95
N ASN A 126 8.06 9.86 24.96
CA ASN A 126 8.53 8.50 25.26
C ASN A 126 7.36 7.53 25.50
N THR A 127 6.31 8.02 26.18
CA THR A 127 5.09 7.21 26.44
C THR A 127 4.36 6.86 25.14
N PHE A 128 4.24 7.84 24.23
CA PHE A 128 3.61 7.61 22.94
C PHE A 128 4.44 6.64 22.08
N GLU A 129 5.75 6.78 22.06
CA GLU A 129 6.66 5.89 21.35
C GLU A 129 6.53 4.43 21.86
N ILE A 130 6.54 4.22 23.19
CA ILE A 130 6.41 2.88 23.79
C ILE A 130 5.08 2.20 23.37
N ILE A 131 3.97 2.95 23.31
CA ILE A 131 2.67 2.42 22.89
C ILE A 131 2.65 2.18 21.37
N LEU A 132 3.28 3.04 20.59
CA LEU A 132 3.24 2.96 19.13
C LEU A 132 4.13 1.83 18.58
N ARG A 133 5.27 1.55 19.20
CA ARG A 133 6.22 0.51 18.76
C ARG A 133 5.57 -0.85 18.48
N PRO A 134 4.84 -1.48 19.44
CA PRO A 134 4.24 -2.79 19.19
C PRO A 134 3.21 -2.78 18.05
N ILE A 135 2.49 -1.67 17.86
CA ILE A 135 1.54 -1.52 16.75
C ILE A 135 2.29 -1.53 15.41
N LEU A 136 3.38 -0.77 15.32
CA LEU A 136 4.21 -0.74 14.11
C LEU A 136 4.90 -2.09 13.85
N ASP A 137 5.28 -2.82 14.91
CA ASP A 137 5.86 -4.16 14.80
C ASP A 137 4.84 -5.15 14.22
N ILE A 138 3.61 -5.14 14.73
CA ILE A 138 2.52 -5.99 14.20
C ILE A 138 2.26 -5.67 12.73
N MET A 139 2.20 -4.38 12.35
CA MET A 139 1.98 -3.95 10.97
C MET A 139 3.07 -4.44 10.00
N GLN A 140 4.31 -4.67 10.47
CA GLN A 140 5.42 -5.14 9.63
C GLN A 140 5.61 -6.66 9.68
N THR A 141 5.22 -7.33 10.77
CA THR A 141 5.40 -8.77 10.93
C THR A 141 4.30 -9.58 10.23
N ILE A 142 3.11 -9.02 10.11
CA ILE A 142 2.01 -9.67 9.39
C ILE A 142 2.24 -9.50 7.88
N PRO A 143 2.25 -10.59 7.10
CA PRO A 143 2.35 -10.51 5.64
C PRO A 143 1.24 -9.61 5.05
N SER A 144 1.58 -8.76 4.08
CA SER A 144 0.65 -7.79 3.50
C SER A 144 -0.65 -8.39 2.94
N PHE A 145 -0.60 -9.64 2.48
CA PHE A 145 -1.79 -10.36 1.99
C PHE A 145 -2.85 -10.61 3.07
N VAL A 146 -2.43 -10.71 4.36
CA VAL A 146 -3.36 -11.01 5.44
C VAL A 146 -4.30 -9.84 5.71
N TYR A 147 -3.81 -8.60 5.64
CA TYR A 147 -4.69 -7.43 5.79
C TYR A 147 -5.31 -6.96 4.48
N LEU A 148 -4.84 -7.44 3.33
CA LEU A 148 -5.49 -7.14 2.05
C LEU A 148 -6.92 -7.69 2.02
N ILE A 149 -7.17 -8.87 2.59
CA ILE A 149 -8.51 -9.48 2.63
C ILE A 149 -9.53 -8.59 3.36
N PRO A 150 -9.34 -8.22 4.66
CA PRO A 150 -10.28 -7.34 5.33
C PRO A 150 -10.36 -5.94 4.69
N VAL A 151 -9.26 -5.42 4.14
CA VAL A 151 -9.27 -4.15 3.42
C VAL A 151 -10.17 -4.22 2.18
N VAL A 152 -10.07 -5.28 1.36
CA VAL A 152 -10.98 -5.47 0.21
C VAL A 152 -12.43 -5.68 0.67
N MET A 153 -12.66 -6.35 1.79
CA MET A 153 -14.01 -6.53 2.33
C MET A 153 -14.63 -5.20 2.78
N LEU A 154 -13.85 -4.28 3.34
CA LEU A 154 -14.30 -2.97 3.82
C LEU A 154 -14.44 -1.94 2.69
N PHE A 155 -13.44 -1.82 1.84
CA PHE A 155 -13.37 -0.78 0.79
C PHE A 155 -13.96 -1.23 -0.55
N GLY A 156 -14.18 -2.53 -0.74
CA GLY A 156 -14.65 -3.12 -2.00
C GLY A 156 -13.50 -3.55 -2.91
N VAL A 157 -13.83 -4.01 -4.11
CA VAL A 157 -12.86 -4.38 -5.15
C VAL A 157 -12.47 -3.13 -5.94
N GLY A 158 -11.17 -2.94 -6.20
CA GLY A 158 -10.66 -1.81 -6.99
C GLY A 158 -9.21 -1.47 -6.64
N LEU A 159 -8.74 -0.30 -7.10
CA LEU A 159 -7.37 0.18 -6.85
C LEU A 159 -7.19 0.68 -5.41
N THR A 160 -8.20 1.29 -4.84
CA THR A 160 -8.18 1.89 -3.50
C THR A 160 -7.79 0.92 -2.38
N PRO A 161 -8.32 -0.32 -2.31
CA PRO A 161 -7.86 -1.31 -1.36
C PRO A 161 -6.36 -1.58 -1.44
N GLY A 162 -5.82 -1.61 -2.66
CA GLY A 162 -4.38 -1.77 -2.89
C GLY A 162 -3.58 -0.60 -2.32
N VAL A 163 -4.02 0.64 -2.56
CA VAL A 163 -3.41 1.84 -1.98
C VAL A 163 -3.47 1.82 -0.46
N VAL A 164 -4.63 1.49 0.14
CA VAL A 164 -4.78 1.40 1.60
C VAL A 164 -3.87 0.33 2.20
N ALA A 165 -3.80 -0.85 1.60
CA ALA A 165 -2.90 -1.91 2.05
C ALA A 165 -1.42 -1.47 1.96
N THR A 166 -1.05 -0.75 0.89
CA THR A 166 0.29 -0.18 0.73
C THR A 166 0.59 0.87 1.80
N ILE A 167 -0.37 1.73 2.14
CA ILE A 167 -0.23 2.71 3.24
C ILE A 167 0.02 1.98 4.56
N ILE A 168 -0.77 0.97 4.90
CA ILE A 168 -0.60 0.20 6.14
C ILE A 168 0.80 -0.39 6.23
N PHE A 169 1.33 -0.94 5.15
CA PHE A 169 2.66 -1.55 5.12
C PHE A 169 3.79 -0.50 5.14
N ALA A 170 3.61 0.65 4.48
CA ALA A 170 4.65 1.67 4.32
C ALA A 170 4.70 2.69 5.47
N LEU A 171 3.65 2.82 6.27
CA LEU A 171 3.60 3.75 7.41
C LEU A 171 4.69 3.50 8.47
N PRO A 172 4.94 2.26 8.96
CA PRO A 172 5.89 2.02 10.03
C PRO A 172 7.32 2.51 9.74
N PRO A 173 7.93 2.23 8.57
CA PRO A 173 9.24 2.77 8.23
C PRO A 173 9.31 4.29 8.28
N ILE A 174 8.30 4.99 7.76
CA ILE A 174 8.26 6.46 7.72
C ILE A 174 8.19 7.03 9.14
N ILE A 175 7.32 6.48 9.98
CA ILE A 175 7.20 6.89 11.39
C ILE A 175 8.51 6.68 12.13
N ARG A 176 9.14 5.51 11.98
CA ARG A 176 10.40 5.17 12.67
C ARG A 176 11.57 6.04 12.22
N LEU A 177 11.71 6.26 10.91
CA LEU A 177 12.77 7.10 10.37
C LEU A 177 12.60 8.56 10.79
N THR A 178 11.36 9.07 10.82
CA THR A 178 11.06 10.42 11.30
C THR A 178 11.38 10.56 12.78
N ASN A 179 10.96 9.59 13.61
CA ASN A 179 11.28 9.57 15.04
C ASN A 179 12.80 9.54 15.27
N LEU A 180 13.51 8.62 14.61
CA LEU A 180 14.96 8.48 14.74
C LEU A 180 15.71 9.75 14.29
N GLY A 181 15.33 10.31 13.14
CA GLY A 181 15.96 11.52 12.62
C GLY A 181 15.82 12.72 13.58
N LEU A 182 14.66 12.89 14.20
CA LEU A 182 14.42 13.98 15.15
C LEU A 182 15.07 13.73 16.53
N SER A 183 15.08 12.49 17.02
CA SER A 183 15.72 12.16 18.29
C SER A 183 17.24 12.35 18.23
N LEU A 184 17.88 12.12 17.09
CA LEU A 184 19.31 12.38 16.88
C LEU A 184 19.67 13.87 16.90
N ILE A 185 18.75 14.75 16.48
CA ILE A 185 18.97 16.20 16.51
C ILE A 185 18.90 16.75 17.93
N HIS A 186 18.11 16.11 18.81
CA HIS A 186 17.98 16.53 20.21
C HIS A 186 19.08 16.02 21.15
N ILE A 187 19.94 15.12 20.70
CA ILE A 187 21.11 14.65 21.44
C ILE A 187 22.30 15.56 21.18
#